data_e24015fda6c3b090d27e0f5750762bc7
#
_entry.id   e24015fda6c3b090d27e0f5750762bc7
#
_cell.length_a   1.000
_cell.length_b   1.000
_cell.length_c   1.000
_cell.angle_alpha   90.00
_cell.angle_beta   90.00
_cell.angle_gamma   90.00
#
_symmetry.space_group_name_H-M   'P 1'
#
loop_
_entity.id
_entity.type
_entity.pdbx_description
1 polymer ?
#
loop_
_entity_poly.entity_id
_entity_poly.type
_entity_poly.pdbx_seq_one_letter_code
_entity_poly.pdbx_strand_id
1 'polypeptide(L)'
;MHVALIMDGNGRWARARGWPRAAGHKAGARTVRQIVEAAREMGIGTLTVYAFSSDNWQRPGPEVNALMRLFRAYLVGETRRCVENGVRLSVVGRRDRLGPELLTTVHTAESATAEGRAMHFRVAIDYSARDAILRAAARLGGGAEPTREEFARALGEEMHSPGGTPDVDLLIRTGGEQRLSDFLLWECAYAELFFSPRMWPEFTPADLQAAVREFTGRERRFGRVLQATG
;
A
#
# COMPACT_ATOMS: atom_id res chain seq x y z
N MET A 1 10.04 -4.95 -9.41
CA MET A 1 10.15 -3.91 -8.35
C MET A 1 8.83 -3.80 -7.61
N HIS A 2 8.89 -3.70 -6.27
CA HIS A 2 7.74 -3.44 -5.40
C HIS A 2 7.88 -2.03 -4.78
N VAL A 3 6.94 -1.14 -5.09
CA VAL A 3 6.85 0.20 -4.51
C VAL A 3 5.72 0.26 -3.50
N ALA A 4 6.00 0.78 -2.30
CA ALA A 4 5.02 1.00 -1.25
C ALA A 4 4.81 2.50 -1.03
N LEU A 5 3.55 2.95 -0.87
CA LEU A 5 3.18 4.35 -0.71
C LEU A 5 2.39 4.59 0.57
N ILE A 6 2.89 5.46 1.44
CA ILE A 6 2.13 6.03 2.56
C ILE A 6 1.58 7.38 2.11
N MET A 7 0.27 7.43 1.85
CA MET A 7 -0.46 8.56 1.27
C MET A 7 -0.85 9.59 2.33
N ASP A 8 0.16 10.30 2.89
CA ASP A 8 -0.07 11.27 3.96
C ASP A 8 -0.27 12.70 3.43
N GLY A 9 -0.96 13.52 4.24
CA GLY A 9 -1.19 14.93 3.97
C GLY A 9 -2.60 15.29 3.48
N ASN A 10 -3.49 14.32 3.16
CA ASN A 10 -4.84 14.59 2.63
C ASN A 10 -5.63 15.61 3.48
N GLY A 11 -5.69 15.38 4.79
CA GLY A 11 -6.45 16.26 5.70
C GLY A 11 -5.79 17.62 5.90
N ARG A 12 -4.47 17.68 5.93
CA ARG A 12 -3.70 18.94 6.03
C ARG A 12 -3.88 19.79 4.76
N TRP A 13 -3.81 19.16 3.61
CA TRP A 13 -4.03 19.78 2.32
C TRP A 13 -5.42 20.44 2.19
N ALA A 14 -6.47 19.73 2.63
CA ALA A 14 -7.83 20.28 2.62
C ALA A 14 -7.97 21.47 3.60
N ARG A 15 -7.47 21.34 4.84
CA ARG A 15 -7.53 22.40 5.84
C ARG A 15 -6.80 23.66 5.41
N ALA A 16 -5.64 23.53 4.78
CA ALA A 16 -4.90 24.68 4.25
C ALA A 16 -5.68 25.49 3.19
N ARG A 17 -6.76 24.89 2.63
CA ARG A 17 -7.68 25.51 1.65
C ARG A 17 -9.05 25.88 2.23
N GLY A 18 -9.21 25.79 3.55
CA GLY A 18 -10.50 26.03 4.20
C GLY A 18 -11.55 24.93 3.93
N TRP A 19 -11.14 23.76 3.45
CA TRP A 19 -12.04 22.67 3.09
C TRP A 19 -12.12 21.58 4.16
N PRO A 20 -13.24 20.86 4.26
CA PRO A 20 -13.33 19.73 5.16
C PRO A 20 -12.34 18.61 4.76
N ARG A 21 -11.85 17.85 5.75
CA ARG A 21 -10.86 16.77 5.54
C ARG A 21 -11.28 15.76 4.46
N ALA A 22 -12.58 15.46 4.36
CA ALA A 22 -13.14 14.57 3.35
C ALA A 22 -12.84 15.03 1.91
N ALA A 23 -12.76 16.32 1.65
CA ALA A 23 -12.39 16.86 0.33
C ALA A 23 -10.94 16.48 -0.04
N GLY A 24 -10.03 16.47 0.94
CA GLY A 24 -8.66 16.02 0.75
C GLY A 24 -8.57 14.54 0.40
N HIS A 25 -9.32 13.69 1.07
CA HIS A 25 -9.38 12.26 0.76
C HIS A 25 -9.96 12.00 -0.65
N LYS A 26 -10.98 12.75 -1.05
CA LYS A 26 -11.53 12.69 -2.41
C LYS A 26 -10.51 13.14 -3.47
N ALA A 27 -9.74 14.18 -3.18
CA ALA A 27 -8.63 14.61 -4.05
C ALA A 27 -7.55 13.53 -4.13
N GLY A 28 -7.15 12.95 -2.98
CA GLY A 28 -6.17 11.88 -2.89
C GLY A 28 -6.57 10.62 -3.67
N ALA A 29 -7.86 10.29 -3.75
CA ALA A 29 -8.33 9.16 -4.57
C ALA A 29 -8.08 9.39 -6.07
N ARG A 30 -8.13 10.63 -6.55
CA ARG A 30 -7.76 10.98 -7.94
C ARG A 30 -6.26 10.82 -8.18
N THR A 31 -5.46 11.22 -7.19
CA THR A 31 -4.00 11.03 -7.22
C THR A 31 -3.64 9.54 -7.30
N VAL A 32 -4.33 8.66 -6.53
CA VAL A 32 -4.11 7.20 -6.60
C VAL A 32 -4.24 6.71 -8.04
N ARG A 33 -5.30 7.12 -8.76
CA ARG A 33 -5.52 6.72 -10.17
C ARG A 33 -4.32 7.09 -11.06
N GLN A 34 -3.86 8.33 -10.99
CA GLN A 34 -2.73 8.82 -11.80
C GLN A 34 -1.43 8.06 -11.48
N ILE A 35 -1.22 7.76 -10.19
CA ILE A 35 -0.03 7.04 -9.74
C ILE A 35 -0.07 5.56 -10.14
N VAL A 36 -1.24 4.92 -10.09
CA VAL A 36 -1.42 3.53 -10.57
C VAL A 36 -1.12 3.43 -12.07
N GLU A 37 -1.63 4.36 -12.88
CA GLU A 37 -1.35 4.43 -14.32
C GLU A 37 0.16 4.61 -14.58
N ALA A 38 0.78 5.60 -13.94
CA ALA A 38 2.20 5.87 -14.08
C ALA A 38 3.07 4.69 -13.61
N ALA A 39 2.74 4.07 -12.49
CA ALA A 39 3.46 2.91 -11.97
C ALA A 39 3.44 1.74 -12.96
N ARG A 40 2.27 1.45 -13.56
CA ARG A 40 2.13 0.43 -14.60
C ARG A 40 2.98 0.76 -15.84
N GLU A 41 2.94 2.01 -16.32
CA GLU A 41 3.72 2.47 -17.48
C GLU A 41 5.23 2.41 -17.24
N MET A 42 5.66 2.61 -15.98
CA MET A 42 7.06 2.47 -15.56
C MET A 42 7.49 1.01 -15.35
N GLY A 43 6.60 0.02 -15.53
CA GLY A 43 6.91 -1.40 -15.35
C GLY A 43 7.07 -1.81 -13.87
N ILE A 44 6.48 -1.08 -12.93
CA ILE A 44 6.45 -1.46 -11.52
C ILE A 44 5.57 -2.72 -11.40
N GLY A 45 6.16 -3.83 -10.92
CA GLY A 45 5.46 -5.12 -10.83
C GLY A 45 4.43 -5.16 -9.69
N THR A 46 4.74 -4.50 -8.56
CA THR A 46 3.83 -4.42 -7.41
C THR A 46 3.78 -2.99 -6.87
N LEU A 47 2.57 -2.48 -6.66
CA LEU A 47 2.32 -1.19 -6.02
C LEU A 47 1.40 -1.41 -4.81
N THR A 48 1.87 -1.11 -3.59
CA THR A 48 1.06 -1.18 -2.38
C THR A 48 0.81 0.20 -1.81
N VAL A 49 -0.45 0.59 -1.60
CA VAL A 49 -0.81 1.89 -1.04
C VAL A 49 -1.45 1.74 0.34
N TYR A 50 -1.06 2.59 1.29
CA TYR A 50 -1.62 2.63 2.64
C TYR A 50 -2.85 3.54 2.68
N ALA A 51 -4.04 2.97 2.58
CA ALA A 51 -5.28 3.72 2.51
C ALA A 51 -5.93 3.93 3.88
N PHE A 52 -5.86 2.94 4.80
CA PHE A 52 -6.48 3.03 6.13
C PHE A 52 -5.77 2.10 7.13
N SER A 53 -5.16 2.69 8.18
CA SER A 53 -4.54 1.92 9.26
C SER A 53 -5.59 1.43 10.27
N SER A 54 -5.26 0.40 11.04
CA SER A 54 -6.10 -0.05 12.15
C SER A 54 -6.34 1.05 13.19
N ASP A 55 -5.37 1.96 13.42
CA ASP A 55 -5.53 3.09 14.32
C ASP A 55 -6.56 4.12 13.82
N ASN A 56 -6.83 4.15 12.52
CA ASN A 56 -7.77 5.12 11.95
C ASN A 56 -9.23 4.87 12.37
N TRP A 57 -9.55 3.70 12.92
CA TRP A 57 -10.85 3.45 13.56
C TRP A 57 -11.13 4.35 14.76
N GLN A 58 -10.08 4.91 15.39
CA GLN A 58 -10.20 5.88 16.48
C GLN A 58 -10.63 7.28 16.02
N ARG A 59 -10.70 7.53 14.71
CA ARG A 59 -11.19 8.78 14.15
C ARG A 59 -12.70 8.94 14.39
N PRO A 60 -13.23 10.20 14.32
CA PRO A 60 -14.66 10.42 14.42
C PRO A 60 -15.46 9.53 13.45
N GLY A 61 -16.52 8.89 13.92
CA GLY A 61 -17.34 7.95 13.15
C GLY A 61 -17.79 8.49 11.77
N PRO A 62 -18.24 9.76 11.66
CA PRO A 62 -18.58 10.34 10.35
C PRO A 62 -17.41 10.38 9.35
N GLU A 63 -16.17 10.60 9.81
CA GLU A 63 -14.97 10.55 8.95
C GLU A 63 -14.69 9.12 8.50
N VAL A 64 -14.73 8.15 9.41
CA VAL A 64 -14.55 6.71 9.10
C VAL A 64 -15.58 6.26 8.06
N ASN A 65 -16.86 6.54 8.29
CA ASN A 65 -17.94 6.18 7.38
C ASN A 65 -17.76 6.83 5.99
N ALA A 66 -17.30 8.07 5.94
CA ALA A 66 -17.01 8.74 4.67
C ALA A 66 -15.85 8.07 3.92
N LEU A 67 -14.80 7.62 4.63
CA LEU A 67 -13.69 6.89 4.05
C LEU A 67 -14.13 5.51 3.53
N MET A 68 -14.93 4.75 4.26
CA MET A 68 -15.43 3.44 3.80
C MET A 68 -16.29 3.58 2.53
N ARG A 69 -17.16 4.61 2.46
CA ARG A 69 -17.91 4.93 1.24
C ARG A 69 -16.99 5.32 0.07
N LEU A 70 -15.94 6.09 0.35
CA LEU A 70 -14.95 6.49 -0.66
C LEU A 70 -14.20 5.28 -1.21
N PHE A 71 -13.76 4.34 -0.35
CA PHE A 71 -13.11 3.10 -0.78
C PHE A 71 -14.03 2.25 -1.66
N ARG A 72 -15.29 2.07 -1.24
CA ARG A 72 -16.27 1.36 -2.05
C ARG A 72 -16.46 2.01 -3.43
N ALA A 73 -16.66 3.32 -3.47
CA ALA A 73 -16.82 4.05 -4.72
C ALA A 73 -15.58 3.96 -5.62
N TYR A 74 -14.37 3.99 -5.03
CA TYR A 74 -13.11 3.82 -5.74
C TYR A 74 -13.02 2.42 -6.37
N LEU A 75 -13.25 1.38 -5.59
CA LEU A 75 -13.20 0.00 -6.09
C LEU A 75 -14.18 -0.24 -7.24
N VAL A 76 -15.44 0.20 -7.08
CA VAL A 76 -16.44 0.11 -8.16
C VAL A 76 -16.00 0.85 -9.42
N GLY A 77 -15.47 2.07 -9.26
CA GLY A 77 -15.08 2.91 -10.40
C GLY A 77 -13.80 2.46 -11.11
N GLU A 78 -12.89 1.78 -10.42
CA GLU A 78 -11.59 1.41 -10.99
C GLU A 78 -11.49 -0.05 -11.45
N THR A 79 -12.39 -0.93 -11.02
CA THR A 79 -12.32 -2.37 -11.35
C THR A 79 -12.25 -2.60 -12.86
N ARG A 80 -13.14 -1.98 -13.63
CA ARG A 80 -13.14 -2.11 -15.10
C ARG A 80 -11.81 -1.66 -15.71
N ARG A 81 -11.28 -0.51 -15.27
CA ARG A 81 -10.00 0.02 -15.75
C ARG A 81 -8.84 -0.91 -15.39
N CYS A 82 -8.86 -1.51 -14.20
CA CYS A 82 -7.86 -2.51 -13.80
C CYS A 82 -7.89 -3.71 -14.75
N VAL A 83 -9.07 -4.24 -15.07
CA VAL A 83 -9.23 -5.33 -16.04
C VAL A 83 -8.66 -4.94 -17.42
N GLU A 84 -9.09 -3.80 -17.97
CA GLU A 84 -8.66 -3.30 -19.28
C GLU A 84 -7.14 -3.09 -19.38
N ASN A 85 -6.50 -2.74 -18.27
CA ASN A 85 -5.05 -2.50 -18.18
C ASN A 85 -4.24 -3.70 -17.67
N GLY A 86 -4.85 -4.85 -17.45
CA GLY A 86 -4.18 -6.05 -16.95
C GLY A 86 -3.64 -5.89 -15.52
N VAL A 87 -4.23 -5.01 -14.71
CA VAL A 87 -3.85 -4.77 -13.32
C VAL A 87 -4.64 -5.70 -12.41
N ARG A 88 -3.96 -6.55 -11.65
CA ARG A 88 -4.57 -7.34 -10.58
C ARG A 88 -4.75 -6.44 -9.35
N LEU A 89 -5.96 -6.33 -8.83
CA LEU A 89 -6.27 -5.57 -7.63
C LEU A 89 -6.45 -6.52 -6.44
N SER A 90 -5.89 -6.17 -5.27
CA SER A 90 -6.13 -6.86 -4.02
C SER A 90 -6.29 -5.87 -2.87
N VAL A 91 -7.18 -6.17 -1.94
CA VAL A 91 -7.33 -5.43 -0.70
C VAL A 91 -6.68 -6.23 0.43
N VAL A 92 -5.62 -5.66 1.03
CA VAL A 92 -4.85 -6.30 2.10
C VAL A 92 -5.16 -5.66 3.45
N GLY A 93 -5.20 -6.48 4.50
CA GLY A 93 -5.57 -6.08 5.86
C GLY A 93 -6.74 -6.89 6.41
N ARG A 94 -7.23 -6.51 7.58
CA ARG A 94 -8.37 -7.16 8.22
C ARG A 94 -9.67 -6.92 7.46
N ARG A 95 -10.55 -7.91 7.46
CA ARG A 95 -11.84 -7.83 6.76
C ARG A 95 -13.03 -7.95 7.71
N ASP A 96 -12.82 -8.41 8.93
CA ASP A 96 -13.85 -8.67 9.92
C ASP A 96 -14.57 -7.41 10.43
N ARG A 97 -13.95 -6.25 10.32
CA ARG A 97 -14.55 -4.94 10.67
C ARG A 97 -15.13 -4.18 9.47
N LEU A 98 -14.95 -4.70 8.27
CA LEU A 98 -15.51 -4.07 7.06
C LEU A 98 -16.98 -4.41 6.90
N GLY A 99 -17.80 -3.42 6.57
CA GLY A 99 -19.22 -3.64 6.33
C GLY A 99 -19.49 -4.56 5.12
N PRO A 100 -20.62 -5.28 5.11
CA PRO A 100 -20.92 -6.32 4.12
C PRO A 100 -20.92 -5.80 2.68
N GLU A 101 -21.39 -4.58 2.45
CA GLU A 101 -21.39 -3.98 1.12
C GLU A 101 -19.96 -3.71 0.58
N LEU A 102 -19.04 -3.29 1.47
CA LEU A 102 -17.65 -3.09 1.10
C LEU A 102 -16.96 -4.44 0.84
N LEU A 103 -17.22 -5.44 1.68
CA LEU A 103 -16.71 -6.81 1.49
C LEU A 103 -17.14 -7.40 0.15
N THR A 104 -18.43 -7.30 -0.19
CA THR A 104 -18.94 -7.75 -1.50
C THR A 104 -18.23 -7.02 -2.64
N THR A 105 -18.03 -5.71 -2.51
CA THR A 105 -17.31 -4.92 -3.52
C THR A 105 -15.85 -5.35 -3.65
N VAL A 106 -15.17 -5.62 -2.53
CA VAL A 106 -13.78 -6.15 -2.52
C VAL A 106 -13.71 -7.48 -3.28
N HIS A 107 -14.56 -8.45 -2.92
CA HIS A 107 -14.57 -9.76 -3.59
C HIS A 107 -14.85 -9.65 -5.09
N THR A 108 -15.80 -8.80 -5.48
CA THR A 108 -16.11 -8.56 -6.90
C THR A 108 -14.91 -7.98 -7.64
N ALA A 109 -14.25 -6.98 -7.07
CA ALA A 109 -13.09 -6.33 -7.69
C ALA A 109 -11.89 -7.29 -7.81
N GLU A 110 -11.59 -8.05 -6.75
CA GLU A 110 -10.51 -9.03 -6.73
C GLU A 110 -10.75 -10.14 -7.76
N SER A 111 -11.97 -10.69 -7.79
CA SER A 111 -12.34 -11.76 -8.75
C SER A 111 -12.26 -11.26 -10.19
N ALA A 112 -12.81 -10.07 -10.48
CA ALA A 112 -12.80 -9.52 -11.83
C ALA A 112 -11.39 -9.23 -12.36
N THR A 113 -10.44 -8.93 -11.48
CA THR A 113 -9.06 -8.55 -11.85
C THR A 113 -8.03 -9.66 -11.63
N ALA A 114 -8.46 -10.87 -11.23
CA ALA A 114 -7.59 -11.98 -10.82
C ALA A 114 -6.54 -12.37 -11.89
N GLU A 115 -6.90 -12.28 -13.16
CA GLU A 115 -6.05 -12.64 -14.31
C GLU A 115 -5.08 -11.52 -14.73
N GLY A 116 -5.11 -10.36 -14.07
CA GLY A 116 -4.21 -9.24 -14.38
C GLY A 116 -2.75 -9.62 -14.10
N ARG A 117 -1.86 -9.38 -15.08
CA ARG A 117 -0.43 -9.74 -15.01
C ARG A 117 0.51 -8.56 -15.27
N ALA A 118 -0.03 -7.40 -15.65
CA ALA A 118 0.79 -6.22 -15.92
C ALA A 118 1.35 -5.59 -14.65
N MET A 119 0.55 -5.55 -13.58
CA MET A 119 0.94 -5.02 -12.27
C MET A 119 0.02 -5.59 -11.17
N HIS A 120 0.55 -5.85 -9.98
CA HIS A 120 -0.25 -6.14 -8.81
C HIS A 120 -0.46 -4.86 -7.99
N PHE A 121 -1.67 -4.31 -8.03
CA PHE A 121 -2.07 -3.16 -7.22
C PHE A 121 -2.72 -3.61 -5.91
N ARG A 122 -2.13 -3.23 -4.78
CA ARG A 122 -2.54 -3.65 -3.43
C ARG A 122 -2.96 -2.43 -2.62
N VAL A 123 -4.15 -2.49 -2.05
CA VAL A 123 -4.73 -1.41 -1.23
C VAL A 123 -4.83 -1.88 0.21
N ALA A 124 -4.03 -1.32 1.11
CA ALA A 124 -4.04 -1.66 2.53
C ALA A 124 -5.18 -0.92 3.24
N ILE A 125 -6.20 -1.66 3.69
CA ILE A 125 -7.37 -1.17 4.42
C ILE A 125 -7.51 -1.96 5.72
N ASP A 126 -7.72 -1.27 6.84
CA ASP A 126 -7.72 -1.84 8.18
C ASP A 126 -6.45 -2.64 8.45
N TYR A 127 -5.32 -2.01 8.14
CA TYR A 127 -4.02 -2.65 8.13
C TYR A 127 -3.19 -2.28 9.37
N SER A 128 -2.54 -3.27 9.97
CA SER A 128 -1.49 -3.16 10.98
C SER A 128 -0.48 -4.28 10.77
N ALA A 129 0.78 -3.93 10.51
CA ALA A 129 1.84 -4.94 10.38
C ALA A 129 2.11 -5.66 11.71
N ARG A 130 2.08 -4.95 12.82
CA ARG A 130 2.28 -5.56 14.15
C ARG A 130 1.23 -6.61 14.48
N ASP A 131 -0.05 -6.29 14.25
CA ASP A 131 -1.14 -7.24 14.47
C ASP A 131 -1.02 -8.45 13.54
N ALA A 132 -0.64 -8.24 12.27
CA ALA A 132 -0.46 -9.31 11.33
C ALA A 132 0.72 -10.23 11.71
N ILE A 133 1.84 -9.66 12.14
CA ILE A 133 3.01 -10.40 12.65
C ILE A 133 2.61 -11.27 13.84
N LEU A 134 1.90 -10.70 14.82
CA LEU A 134 1.45 -11.45 16.01
C LEU A 134 0.52 -12.62 15.63
N ARG A 135 -0.42 -12.41 14.71
CA ARG A 135 -1.33 -13.47 14.24
C ARG A 135 -0.60 -14.55 13.44
N ALA A 136 0.31 -14.16 12.55
CA ALA A 136 1.13 -15.10 11.81
C ALA A 136 2.02 -15.95 12.72
N ALA A 137 2.64 -15.33 13.73
CA ALA A 137 3.43 -16.04 14.74
C ALA A 137 2.58 -17.02 15.55
N ALA A 138 1.37 -16.63 15.95
CA ALA A 138 0.44 -17.49 16.70
C ALA A 138 0.02 -18.73 15.87
N ARG A 139 -0.14 -18.60 14.56
CA ARG A 139 -0.46 -19.74 13.66
C ARG A 139 0.69 -20.72 13.51
N LEU A 140 1.92 -20.25 13.54
CA LEU A 140 3.12 -21.06 13.41
C LEU A 140 3.57 -21.68 14.74
N GLY A 141 2.94 -21.31 15.87
CA GLY A 141 3.34 -21.74 17.21
C GLY A 141 3.23 -23.23 17.45
N GLY A 142 4.20 -23.81 18.19
CA GLY A 142 4.16 -25.16 18.75
C GLY A 142 4.95 -26.22 17.98
N GLY A 143 5.68 -25.87 16.91
CA GLY A 143 6.52 -26.80 16.14
C GLY A 143 8.00 -26.41 16.11
N ALA A 144 8.70 -26.84 15.07
CA ALA A 144 10.06 -26.42 14.76
C ALA A 144 10.14 -24.92 14.52
N GLU A 145 11.33 -24.36 14.63
CA GLU A 145 11.58 -22.94 14.33
C GLU A 145 11.20 -22.64 12.86
N PRO A 146 10.28 -21.69 12.61
CA PRO A 146 9.81 -21.42 11.25
C PRO A 146 10.89 -20.75 10.41
N THR A 147 10.96 -21.10 9.14
CA THR A 147 11.77 -20.37 8.17
C THR A 147 11.19 -18.99 7.88
N ARG A 148 11.99 -18.09 7.30
CA ARG A 148 11.52 -16.76 6.87
C ARG A 148 10.41 -16.87 5.81
N GLU A 149 10.50 -17.83 4.93
CA GLU A 149 9.55 -18.12 3.85
C GLU A 149 8.21 -18.61 4.41
N GLU A 150 8.24 -19.51 5.40
CA GLU A 150 7.03 -19.97 6.10
C GLU A 150 6.34 -18.84 6.85
N PHE A 151 7.13 -18.01 7.54
CA PHE A 151 6.60 -16.85 8.22
C PHE A 151 5.99 -15.83 7.25
N ALA A 152 6.69 -15.49 6.15
CA ALA A 152 6.19 -14.58 5.13
C ALA A 152 4.89 -15.08 4.48
N ARG A 153 4.76 -16.40 4.28
CA ARG A 153 3.52 -17.01 3.78
C ARG A 153 2.39 -16.87 4.79
N ALA A 154 2.62 -17.24 6.05
CA ALA A 154 1.63 -17.09 7.12
C ALA A 154 1.18 -15.63 7.28
N LEU A 155 2.14 -14.69 7.21
CA LEU A 155 1.86 -13.25 7.23
C LEU A 155 0.99 -12.83 6.04
N GLY A 156 1.30 -13.30 4.84
CA GLY A 156 0.50 -13.04 3.65
C GLY A 156 -0.93 -13.56 3.77
N GLU A 157 -1.12 -14.76 4.32
CA GLU A 157 -2.46 -15.34 4.56
C GLU A 157 -3.28 -14.48 5.54
N GLU A 158 -2.66 -14.01 6.63
CA GLU A 158 -3.32 -13.10 7.59
C GLU A 158 -3.76 -11.78 6.96
N MET A 159 -3.10 -11.37 5.89
CA MET A 159 -3.37 -10.13 5.18
C MET A 159 -4.17 -10.32 3.90
N HIS A 160 -4.81 -11.48 3.71
CA HIS A 160 -5.54 -11.82 2.48
C HIS A 160 -4.69 -11.67 1.20
N SER A 161 -3.39 -11.99 1.30
CA SER A 161 -2.43 -12.01 0.20
C SER A 161 -1.81 -13.40 0.07
N PRO A 162 -2.56 -14.40 -0.39
CA PRO A 162 -2.06 -15.78 -0.49
C PRO A 162 -0.83 -15.85 -1.41
N GLY A 163 0.15 -16.66 -1.00
CA GLY A 163 1.43 -16.75 -1.68
C GLY A 163 2.50 -15.78 -1.20
N GLY A 164 2.17 -14.98 -0.17
CA GLY A 164 3.08 -14.00 0.42
C GLY A 164 3.12 -12.68 -0.35
N THR A 165 3.94 -11.78 0.13
CA THR A 165 4.18 -10.46 -0.49
C THR A 165 5.67 -10.36 -0.78
N PRO A 166 6.09 -9.92 -1.97
CA PRO A 166 7.50 -9.64 -2.21
C PRO A 166 7.98 -8.52 -1.29
N ASP A 167 9.25 -8.56 -0.91
CA ASP A 167 9.90 -7.47 -0.18
C ASP A 167 9.70 -6.14 -0.90
N VAL A 168 9.59 -5.07 -0.14
CA VAL A 168 9.49 -3.71 -0.67
C VAL A 168 10.88 -3.24 -1.10
N ASP A 169 11.01 -2.81 -2.33
CA ASP A 169 12.24 -2.19 -2.84
C ASP A 169 12.32 -0.71 -2.45
N LEU A 170 11.22 0.01 -2.60
CA LEU A 170 11.14 1.44 -2.33
C LEU A 170 9.85 1.78 -1.59
N LEU A 171 9.98 2.38 -0.40
CA LEU A 171 8.86 2.94 0.33
C LEU A 171 8.89 4.47 0.19
N ILE A 172 7.79 5.04 -0.28
CA ILE A 172 7.61 6.49 -0.42
C ILE A 172 6.56 6.95 0.59
N ARG A 173 6.87 7.98 1.38
CA ARG A 173 5.89 8.65 2.23
C ARG A 173 5.80 10.13 1.86
N THR A 174 4.56 10.58 1.60
CA THR A 174 4.23 11.98 1.33
C THR A 174 3.89 12.74 2.62
N GLY A 175 3.81 14.08 2.54
CA GLY A 175 3.35 14.91 3.65
C GLY A 175 4.41 15.30 4.68
N GLY A 176 5.70 15.02 4.41
CA GLY A 176 6.83 15.50 5.22
C GLY A 176 7.15 14.69 6.48
N GLU A 177 6.35 13.68 6.83
CA GLU A 177 6.61 12.80 7.96
C GLU A 177 7.59 11.69 7.60
N GLN A 178 8.49 11.32 8.54
CA GLN A 178 9.59 10.37 8.32
C GLN A 178 9.47 9.16 9.27
N ARG A 179 8.43 8.35 9.09
CA ARG A 179 8.16 7.12 9.83
C ARG A 179 7.32 6.16 9.02
N LEU A 180 7.34 4.86 9.35
CA LEU A 180 6.59 3.81 8.66
C LEU A 180 5.14 3.69 9.11
N SER A 181 4.80 4.14 10.31
CA SER A 181 3.46 4.09 10.88
C SER A 181 2.81 2.71 10.79
N ASP A 182 3.55 1.68 11.19
CA ASP A 182 3.09 0.29 11.21
C ASP A 182 2.70 -0.26 9.81
N PHE A 183 3.36 0.22 8.76
CA PHE A 183 3.10 -0.21 7.39
C PHE A 183 4.22 -1.11 6.86
N LEU A 184 3.86 -2.33 6.43
CA LEU A 184 4.72 -3.31 5.77
C LEU A 184 6.07 -3.53 6.48
N LEU A 185 6.05 -3.65 7.83
CA LEU A 185 7.30 -3.69 8.62
C LEU A 185 8.20 -4.87 8.25
N TRP A 186 7.62 -6.05 7.99
CA TRP A 186 8.36 -7.23 7.57
C TRP A 186 8.95 -7.06 6.18
N GLU A 187 8.13 -6.64 5.24
CA GLU A 187 8.50 -6.49 3.84
C GLU A 187 9.44 -5.30 3.59
N CYS A 188 9.45 -4.31 4.49
CA CYS A 188 10.32 -3.13 4.40
C CYS A 188 11.68 -3.32 5.06
N ALA A 189 12.05 -4.52 5.54
CA ALA A 189 13.30 -4.75 6.27
C ALA A 189 14.56 -4.26 5.51
N TYR A 190 14.54 -4.28 4.18
CA TYR A 190 15.62 -3.80 3.31
C TYR A 190 15.15 -2.77 2.29
N ALA A 191 14.00 -2.15 2.51
CA ALA A 191 13.47 -1.13 1.60
C ALA A 191 14.31 0.16 1.66
N GLU A 192 14.53 0.78 0.51
CA GLU A 192 14.96 2.17 0.46
C GLU A 192 13.80 3.09 0.83
N LEU A 193 14.08 4.13 1.61
CA LEU A 193 13.05 5.06 2.11
C LEU A 193 13.18 6.41 1.40
N PHE A 194 12.07 6.89 0.85
CA PHE A 194 11.96 8.21 0.23
C PHE A 194 10.86 9.02 0.91
N PHE A 195 11.22 10.19 1.46
CA PHE A 195 10.28 11.07 2.16
C PHE A 195 10.06 12.35 1.35
N SER A 196 8.81 12.54 0.88
CA SER A 196 8.42 13.73 0.12
C SER A 196 7.74 14.76 1.03
N PRO A 197 8.12 16.04 0.98
CA PRO A 197 7.40 17.11 1.68
C PRO A 197 6.03 17.40 1.06
N ARG A 198 5.79 17.01 -0.21
CA ARG A 198 4.51 17.20 -0.88
C ARG A 198 3.39 16.45 -0.18
N MET A 199 2.24 17.07 -0.04
CA MET A 199 1.04 16.40 0.43
C MET A 199 0.47 15.49 -0.66
N TRP A 200 -0.10 14.35 -0.27
CA TRP A 200 -0.56 13.33 -1.22
C TRP A 200 -1.42 13.86 -2.37
N PRO A 201 -2.43 14.77 -2.19
CA PRO A 201 -3.20 15.29 -3.30
C PRO A 201 -2.40 16.06 -4.35
N GLU A 202 -1.18 16.46 -4.05
CA GLU A 202 -0.27 17.19 -4.94
C GLU A 202 0.88 16.33 -5.48
N PHE A 203 0.97 15.08 -5.05
CA PHE A 203 1.97 14.15 -5.53
C PHE A 203 1.63 13.71 -6.95
N THR A 204 2.60 13.81 -7.85
CA THR A 204 2.39 13.63 -9.30
C THR A 204 3.13 12.40 -9.83
N PRO A 205 2.79 11.90 -11.04
CA PRO A 205 3.59 10.92 -11.77
C PRO A 205 5.07 11.28 -11.90
N ALA A 206 5.39 12.57 -12.09
CA ALA A 206 6.78 13.04 -12.15
C ALA A 206 7.51 12.89 -10.81
N ASP A 207 6.81 13.09 -9.68
CA ASP A 207 7.39 12.86 -8.36
C ASP A 207 7.67 11.36 -8.12
N LEU A 208 6.74 10.47 -8.53
CA LEU A 208 6.98 9.02 -8.49
C LEU A 208 8.20 8.64 -9.34
N GLN A 209 8.27 9.16 -10.56
CA GLN A 209 9.41 8.90 -11.45
C GLN A 209 10.72 9.41 -10.87
N ALA A 210 10.73 10.57 -10.20
CA ALA A 210 11.91 11.10 -9.53
C ALA A 210 12.37 10.19 -8.38
N ALA A 211 11.45 9.72 -7.54
CA ALA A 211 11.74 8.79 -6.45
C ALA A 211 12.31 7.45 -6.97
N VAL A 212 11.73 6.91 -8.04
CA VAL A 212 12.22 5.67 -8.67
C VAL A 212 13.59 5.87 -9.31
N ARG A 213 13.85 7.01 -9.96
CA ARG A 213 15.20 7.32 -10.50
C ARG A 213 16.24 7.44 -9.40
N GLU A 214 15.92 8.11 -8.30
CA GLU A 214 16.81 8.19 -7.14
C GLU A 214 17.13 6.79 -6.59
N PHE A 215 16.11 5.96 -6.41
CA PHE A 215 16.26 4.57 -5.97
C PHE A 215 17.19 3.78 -6.93
N THR A 216 16.96 3.83 -8.23
CA THR A 216 17.77 3.09 -9.23
C THR A 216 19.20 3.58 -9.33
N GLY A 217 19.48 4.83 -8.97
CA GLY A 217 20.82 5.40 -8.90
C GLY A 217 21.61 5.03 -7.64
N ARG A 218 20.97 4.44 -6.63
CA ARG A 218 21.65 4.04 -5.39
C ARG A 218 22.30 2.65 -5.53
N GLU A 219 23.51 2.51 -5.02
CA GLU A 219 24.23 1.24 -4.95
C GLU A 219 23.71 0.43 -3.72
N ARG A 220 23.02 -0.68 -3.95
CA ARG A 220 22.54 -1.57 -2.88
C ARG A 220 23.61 -2.61 -2.53
N ARG A 221 24.21 -2.48 -1.37
CA ARG A 221 25.34 -3.34 -0.93
C ARG A 221 24.90 -4.59 -0.15
N PHE A 222 23.71 -4.64 0.42
CA PHE A 222 23.20 -5.75 1.23
C PHE A 222 24.23 -6.32 2.23
N GLY A 223 24.98 -5.43 2.89
CA GLY A 223 26.03 -5.79 3.85
C GLY A 223 27.33 -6.34 3.24
N ARG A 224 27.50 -6.34 1.91
CA ARG A 224 28.73 -6.78 1.25
C ARG A 224 29.74 -5.65 1.18
N VAL A 225 31.02 -5.96 1.50
CA VAL A 225 32.15 -5.06 1.26
C VAL A 225 32.60 -5.29 -0.18
N LEU A 226 32.59 -4.22 -0.99
CA LEU A 226 33.21 -4.29 -2.32
C LEU A 226 34.73 -4.46 -2.13
N GLN A 227 35.30 -5.51 -2.69
CA GLN A 227 36.74 -5.58 -2.82
C GLN A 227 37.15 -4.47 -3.79
N ALA A 228 38.01 -3.57 -3.32
CA ALA A 228 38.67 -2.60 -4.18
C ALA A 228 39.43 -3.40 -5.28
N THR A 229 38.95 -3.32 -6.51
CA THR A 229 39.76 -3.74 -7.65
C THR A 229 40.97 -2.81 -7.72
N GLY A 230 42.12 -3.34 -7.29
CA GLY A 230 43.43 -2.69 -7.44
C GLY A 230 43.83 -2.58 -8.91
#